data_813c6eb5c34c8e56e80b78debad49f26
#
_entry.id   813c6eb5c34c8e56e80b78debad49f26
#
_cell.length_a   1.000
_cell.length_b   1.000
_cell.length_c   1.000
_cell.angle_alpha   90.00
_cell.angle_beta   90.00
_cell.angle_gamma   90.00
#
_symmetry.space_group_name_H-M   'P 1'
#
loop_
_entity.id
_entity.type
_entity.pdbx_description
1 polymer ?
#
loop_
_entity_poly.entity_id
_entity_poly.type
_entity_poly.pdbx_seq_one_letter_code
_entity_poly.pdbx_strand_id
1 'polypeptide(L)'
;LSAHLGPEELSASTRSSLPPERRREILAHLLSGCKACRAAIGWNRQVRKSLQMPEQPLAWRVASYDRPVASSFEQAIRLKRVLEEQRKQAQEASLLLARGEGLAPFLDEAGLGVYEALLQRVSALRHDDPQEMVRLARMAAAVADRLDPAVYGNRQVADFQARAWGELGNALRVSDDLWAAEQAFEHAFDVLERGTGSASLEVRLHDLHASLLGTQRRFQLAFFALDVVRDLYREAGDVHAVGRVLIKKAAYLYYNGQSEEALQVNAEGLASIDEARDPELSFTAFKNHLVYLVECSRFREAKRLLFRNRHRVQAASRIPRLKIRWIEGRIRYGLEELASAEATFLEVKAGFEEAGLGFAAALASLDAALVQMRLDRPGEAEALVSGAAAVFTALGIHREALSAVMLLKEAFERQTATARLVERTVAFLRESENNPEACYDFRVE
;
A
#
# COMPACT_ATOMS: atom_id res chain seq x y z
N LEU A 1 34.35 -13.08 -3.97
CA LEU A 1 35.83 -13.12 -3.95
C LEU A 1 36.27 -13.42 -2.53
N SER A 2 36.36 -14.71 -2.16
CA SER A 2 36.83 -15.12 -0.84
C SER A 2 38.35 -15.38 -0.91
N ALA A 3 39.14 -14.37 -0.60
CA ALA A 3 40.54 -14.59 -0.28
C ALA A 3 40.60 -15.53 0.95
N HIS A 4 41.40 -16.58 0.89
CA HIS A 4 41.64 -17.43 2.05
C HIS A 4 42.32 -16.63 3.16
N LEU A 5 41.91 -16.90 4.41
CA LEU A 5 42.47 -16.25 5.59
C LEU A 5 43.96 -16.57 5.73
N GLY A 6 44.78 -15.56 5.97
CA GLY A 6 46.20 -15.75 6.19
C GLY A 6 46.50 -16.46 7.51
N PRO A 7 47.69 -17.15 7.62
CA PRO A 7 48.08 -17.85 8.84
C PRO A 7 48.09 -16.97 10.10
N GLU A 8 48.43 -15.70 9.95
CA GLU A 8 48.47 -14.72 11.03
C GLU A 8 47.07 -14.32 11.51
N GLU A 9 46.12 -14.16 10.59
CA GLU A 9 44.74 -13.86 10.93
C GLU A 9 44.05 -15.04 11.63
N LEU A 10 44.33 -16.26 11.18
CA LEU A 10 43.86 -17.48 11.80
C LEU A 10 44.43 -17.67 13.21
N SER A 11 45.70 -17.35 13.43
CA SER A 11 46.36 -17.37 14.74
C SER A 11 45.81 -16.25 15.68
N ALA A 12 45.58 -15.08 15.17
CA ALA A 12 45.03 -13.93 15.92
C ALA A 12 43.54 -14.16 16.32
N SER A 13 42.78 -14.88 15.53
CA SER A 13 41.36 -15.22 15.83
C SER A 13 41.22 -16.10 17.08
N THR A 14 42.24 -16.94 17.38
CA THR A 14 42.24 -17.79 18.57
C THR A 14 42.72 -17.09 19.84
N ARG A 15 43.35 -15.92 19.74
CA ARG A 15 43.91 -15.16 20.87
C ARG A 15 43.05 -13.95 21.33
N SER A 16 41.85 -13.81 20.83
CA SER A 16 40.95 -12.67 21.14
C SER A 16 41.54 -11.28 20.85
N SER A 17 42.58 -11.17 20.05
CA SER A 17 43.29 -9.92 19.73
C SER A 17 42.71 -9.17 18.52
N LEU A 18 41.67 -9.69 17.86
CA LEU A 18 41.03 -9.07 16.71
C LEU A 18 39.81 -8.24 17.09
N PRO A 19 39.52 -7.15 16.35
CA PRO A 19 38.30 -6.38 16.50
C PRO A 19 37.03 -7.26 16.33
N PRO A 20 35.92 -6.95 17.01
CA PRO A 20 34.71 -7.76 16.97
C PRO A 20 34.15 -8.00 15.55
N GLU A 21 34.23 -6.99 14.68
CA GLU A 21 33.77 -7.08 13.29
C GLU A 21 34.59 -8.09 12.48
N ARG A 22 35.91 -8.03 12.60
CA ARG A 22 36.81 -8.97 11.89
C ARG A 22 36.67 -10.39 12.40
N ARG A 23 36.39 -10.58 13.69
CA ARG A 23 36.06 -11.90 14.25
C ARG A 23 34.77 -12.50 13.65
N ARG A 24 33.73 -11.65 13.43
CA ARG A 24 32.48 -12.09 12.78
C ARG A 24 32.72 -12.53 11.34
N GLU A 25 33.49 -11.78 10.57
CA GLU A 25 33.83 -12.14 9.18
C GLU A 25 34.58 -13.45 9.11
N ILE A 26 35.59 -13.68 9.97
CA ILE A 26 36.36 -14.93 10.05
C ILE A 26 35.45 -16.10 10.42
N LEU A 27 34.57 -15.92 11.41
CA LEU A 27 33.59 -16.93 11.83
C LEU A 27 32.62 -17.26 10.69
N ALA A 28 32.08 -16.23 10.00
CA ALA A 28 31.21 -16.43 8.84
C ALA A 28 31.90 -17.21 7.72
N HIS A 29 33.18 -16.89 7.41
CA HIS A 29 33.98 -17.61 6.42
C HIS A 29 34.23 -19.08 6.81
N LEU A 30 34.52 -19.36 8.08
CA LEU A 30 34.69 -20.71 8.59
C LEU A 30 33.39 -21.51 8.61
N LEU A 31 32.27 -20.84 8.97
CA LEU A 31 30.95 -21.46 8.97
C LEU A 31 30.42 -21.71 7.55
N SER A 32 30.82 -20.92 6.55
CA SER A 32 30.51 -21.20 5.14
C SER A 32 31.15 -22.46 4.56
N GLY A 33 31.95 -23.18 5.35
CA GLY A 33 32.46 -24.50 5.02
C GLY A 33 33.78 -24.50 4.23
N CYS A 34 34.57 -23.43 4.23
CA CYS A 34 35.86 -23.35 3.55
C CYS A 34 36.82 -24.44 4.04
N LYS A 35 37.00 -25.48 3.23
CA LYS A 35 37.82 -26.65 3.60
C LYS A 35 39.29 -26.29 3.83
N ALA A 36 39.85 -25.35 3.05
CA ALA A 36 41.23 -24.92 3.18
C ALA A 36 41.50 -24.19 4.51
N CYS A 37 40.65 -23.25 4.90
CA CYS A 37 40.79 -22.52 6.15
C CYS A 37 40.51 -23.38 7.38
N ARG A 38 39.54 -24.30 7.29
CA ARG A 38 39.30 -25.30 8.36
C ARG A 38 40.48 -26.27 8.56
N ALA A 39 41.14 -26.69 7.47
CA ALA A 39 42.33 -27.52 7.55
C ALA A 39 43.55 -26.76 8.09
N ALA A 40 43.73 -25.49 7.67
CA ALA A 40 44.82 -24.62 8.11
C ALA A 40 44.78 -24.30 9.62
N ILE A 41 43.60 -24.19 10.21
CA ILE A 41 43.43 -24.01 11.67
C ILE A 41 43.83 -25.27 12.45
N GLY A 42 43.99 -26.40 11.76
CA GLY A 42 44.32 -27.69 12.43
C GLY A 42 43.31 -27.98 13.55
N TRP A 43 42.02 -27.83 13.25
CA TRP A 43 40.85 -27.76 14.16
C TRP A 43 40.85 -28.77 15.31
N ASN A 44 41.73 -29.76 15.28
CA ASN A 44 41.75 -30.81 16.26
C ASN A 44 43.08 -31.04 17.03
N ARG A 45 44.20 -30.46 16.65
CA ARG A 45 45.47 -30.74 17.32
C ARG A 45 46.20 -29.54 17.91
N GLN A 46 46.22 -28.39 17.21
CA GLN A 46 47.01 -27.23 17.64
C GLN A 46 46.28 -26.39 18.69
N VAL A 47 44.95 -26.33 18.67
CA VAL A 47 44.12 -25.65 19.70
C VAL A 47 44.27 -26.36 21.06
N ARG A 48 44.49 -27.68 21.09
CA ARG A 48 44.76 -28.42 22.34
C ARG A 48 46.11 -28.09 22.94
N LYS A 49 47.11 -27.85 22.10
CA LYS A 49 48.49 -27.58 22.57
C LYS A 49 48.65 -26.17 23.13
N SER A 50 47.98 -25.18 22.54
CA SER A 50 48.05 -23.77 22.94
C SER A 50 47.22 -23.43 24.19
N LEU A 51 46.24 -24.28 24.55
CA LEU A 51 45.35 -24.03 25.69
C LEU A 51 45.81 -24.75 26.98
N GLN A 52 46.99 -25.44 26.98
CA GLN A 52 47.51 -26.21 28.14
C GLN A 52 46.43 -27.13 28.78
N MET A 53 45.59 -27.73 27.96
CA MET A 53 44.48 -28.56 28.48
C MET A 53 45.03 -29.97 28.81
N PRO A 54 44.75 -30.49 30.02
CA PRO A 54 45.21 -31.80 30.47
C PRO A 54 44.68 -32.92 29.52
N GLU A 55 45.50 -33.90 29.26
CA GLU A 55 45.15 -35.11 28.51
C GLU A 55 44.21 -36.02 29.33
N GLN A 56 42.97 -35.58 29.50
CA GLN A 56 41.93 -36.44 30.05
C GLN A 56 41.11 -37.13 28.96
N PRO A 57 40.68 -38.38 29.16
CA PRO A 57 39.98 -39.13 28.12
C PRO A 57 38.73 -38.41 27.65
N LEU A 58 38.53 -38.41 26.34
CA LEU A 58 37.41 -37.74 25.62
C LEU A 58 36.01 -38.14 26.15
N ALA A 59 35.90 -39.30 26.81
CA ALA A 59 34.64 -39.92 27.18
C ALA A 59 33.72 -39.02 28.08
N TRP A 60 34.29 -38.33 29.05
CA TRP A 60 33.46 -37.50 29.95
C TRP A 60 33.05 -36.13 29.35
N ARG A 61 33.78 -35.60 28.38
CA ARG A 61 33.45 -34.36 27.69
C ARG A 61 32.45 -34.58 26.56
N VAL A 62 32.52 -35.73 25.87
CA VAL A 62 31.53 -36.14 24.88
C VAL A 62 30.14 -36.20 25.53
N ALA A 63 30.05 -36.84 26.73
CA ALA A 63 28.79 -36.94 27.47
C ALA A 63 28.18 -35.56 27.90
N SER A 64 29.01 -34.53 28.14
CA SER A 64 28.53 -33.20 28.52
C SER A 64 28.06 -32.37 27.31
N TYR A 65 28.52 -32.67 26.10
CA TYR A 65 28.05 -32.02 24.84
C TYR A 65 26.95 -32.81 24.15
N ASP A 66 26.85 -34.11 24.37
CA ASP A 66 25.83 -34.96 23.73
C ASP A 66 24.43 -34.61 24.15
N ARG A 67 24.19 -34.24 25.44
CA ARG A 67 22.89 -33.80 25.92
C ARG A 67 22.43 -32.50 25.29
N PRO A 68 23.19 -31.37 25.29
CA PRO A 68 22.81 -30.15 24.60
C PRO A 68 22.64 -30.34 23.09
N VAL A 69 23.50 -31.13 22.42
CA VAL A 69 23.38 -31.42 21.00
C VAL A 69 22.15 -32.28 20.72
N ALA A 70 21.88 -33.32 21.49
CA ALA A 70 20.69 -34.15 21.37
C ALA A 70 19.42 -33.31 21.61
N SER A 71 19.38 -32.46 22.65
CA SER A 71 18.31 -31.55 22.93
C SER A 71 18.07 -30.55 21.79
N SER A 72 19.15 -29.98 21.22
CA SER A 72 19.05 -29.07 20.07
C SER A 72 18.55 -29.79 18.81
N PHE A 73 18.94 -31.05 18.60
CA PHE A 73 18.45 -31.87 17.49
C PHE A 73 16.96 -32.22 17.66
N GLU A 74 16.55 -32.60 18.88
CA GLU A 74 15.14 -32.85 19.17
C GLU A 74 14.28 -31.60 19.00
N GLN A 75 14.78 -30.43 19.43
CA GLN A 75 14.13 -29.16 19.20
C GLN A 75 14.01 -28.83 17.70
N ALA A 76 15.06 -29.06 16.92
CA ALA A 76 15.06 -28.86 15.48
C ALA A 76 14.07 -29.79 14.77
N ILE A 77 13.96 -31.07 15.18
CA ILE A 77 12.99 -32.03 14.66
C ILE A 77 11.57 -31.61 15.03
N ARG A 78 11.33 -31.17 16.26
CA ARG A 78 10.02 -30.65 16.69
C ARG A 78 9.63 -29.41 15.86
N LEU A 79 10.54 -28.46 15.71
CA LEU A 79 10.31 -27.25 14.92
C LEU A 79 10.01 -27.60 13.45
N LYS A 80 10.74 -28.55 12.87
CA LYS A 80 10.48 -29.02 11.51
C LYS A 80 9.07 -29.58 11.37
N ARG A 81 8.63 -30.42 12.30
CA ARG A 81 7.26 -30.98 12.29
C ARG A 81 6.19 -29.89 12.41
N VAL A 82 6.40 -28.93 13.31
CA VAL A 82 5.50 -27.78 13.47
C VAL A 82 5.42 -26.97 12.17
N LEU A 83 6.54 -26.70 11.52
CA LEU A 83 6.58 -25.98 10.24
C LEU A 83 5.90 -26.74 9.11
N GLU A 84 6.07 -28.07 9.04
CA GLU A 84 5.41 -28.93 8.05
C GLU A 84 3.88 -28.94 8.26
N GLU A 85 3.44 -29.05 9.50
CA GLU A 85 2.00 -29.00 9.83
C GLU A 85 1.40 -27.63 9.52
N GLN A 86 2.09 -26.54 9.87
CA GLN A 86 1.67 -25.18 9.54
C GLN A 86 1.55 -24.95 8.03
N ARG A 87 2.49 -25.47 7.23
CA ARG A 87 2.40 -25.39 5.77
C ARG A 87 1.18 -26.13 5.22
N LYS A 88 0.89 -27.31 5.77
CA LYS A 88 -0.28 -28.09 5.39
C LYS A 88 -1.56 -27.33 5.73
N GLN A 89 -1.68 -26.83 6.97
CA GLN A 89 -2.83 -26.01 7.40
C GLN A 89 -2.97 -24.75 6.53
N ALA A 90 -1.90 -24.07 6.17
CA ALA A 90 -1.93 -22.91 5.29
C ALA A 90 -2.46 -23.25 3.89
N GLN A 91 -2.04 -24.40 3.32
CA GLN A 91 -2.51 -24.84 2.00
C GLN A 91 -3.98 -25.22 2.03
N GLU A 92 -4.42 -25.97 3.03
CA GLU A 92 -5.82 -26.39 3.19
C GLU A 92 -6.73 -25.17 3.44
N ALA A 93 -6.34 -24.26 4.35
CA ALA A 93 -7.07 -23.02 4.60
C ALA A 93 -7.18 -22.15 3.35
N SER A 94 -6.08 -22.00 2.60
CA SER A 94 -6.06 -21.22 1.36
C SER A 94 -7.00 -21.80 0.29
N LEU A 95 -7.09 -23.13 0.19
CA LEU A 95 -8.01 -23.81 -0.74
C LEU A 95 -9.48 -23.60 -0.34
N LEU A 96 -9.81 -23.69 0.95
CA LEU A 96 -11.16 -23.44 1.45
C LEU A 96 -11.57 -21.99 1.23
N LEU A 97 -10.70 -21.04 1.57
CA LEU A 97 -10.95 -19.62 1.34
C LEU A 97 -11.11 -19.26 -0.14
N ALA A 98 -10.37 -19.93 -1.03
CA ALA A 98 -10.53 -19.73 -2.48
C ALA A 98 -11.88 -20.23 -3.00
N ARG A 99 -12.46 -21.24 -2.35
CA ARG A 99 -13.80 -21.80 -2.69
C ARG A 99 -14.95 -21.08 -2.00
N GLY A 100 -14.67 -20.10 -1.14
CA GLY A 100 -15.69 -19.44 -0.31
C GLY A 100 -16.23 -20.32 0.83
N GLU A 101 -15.50 -21.39 1.19
CA GLU A 101 -15.87 -22.30 2.26
C GLU A 101 -15.41 -21.78 3.62
N GLY A 102 -16.16 -22.10 4.69
CA GLY A 102 -15.84 -21.65 6.05
C GLY A 102 -14.62 -22.38 6.65
N LEU A 103 -13.85 -21.69 7.49
CA LEU A 103 -12.71 -22.27 8.22
C LEU A 103 -13.09 -22.90 9.57
N ALA A 104 -14.38 -23.11 9.84
CA ALA A 104 -14.84 -23.64 11.12
C ALA A 104 -14.07 -24.89 11.63
N PRO A 105 -13.65 -25.84 10.77
CA PRO A 105 -12.89 -27.01 11.21
C PRO A 105 -11.49 -26.70 11.78
N PHE A 106 -10.96 -25.51 11.45
CA PHE A 106 -9.58 -25.12 11.81
C PHE A 106 -9.51 -24.10 12.96
N LEU A 107 -10.64 -23.50 13.36
CA LEU A 107 -10.62 -22.40 14.33
C LEU A 107 -10.19 -22.81 15.74
N ASP A 108 -10.44 -24.05 16.13
CA ASP A 108 -10.10 -24.54 17.46
C ASP A 108 -8.62 -24.95 17.60
N GLU A 109 -7.99 -25.34 16.48
CA GLU A 109 -6.57 -25.72 16.39
C GLU A 109 -5.78 -24.79 15.46
N ALA A 110 -6.30 -23.58 15.23
CA ALA A 110 -5.71 -22.65 14.29
C ALA A 110 -4.31 -22.22 14.73
N GLY A 111 -3.31 -22.62 13.95
CA GLY A 111 -1.93 -22.21 14.11
C GLY A 111 -1.52 -21.09 13.14
N LEU A 112 -0.23 -20.81 13.11
CA LEU A 112 0.36 -19.76 12.26
C LEU A 112 0.05 -19.97 10.76
N GLY A 113 -0.13 -21.21 10.31
CA GLY A 113 -0.49 -21.50 8.92
C GLY A 113 -1.86 -20.93 8.52
N VAL A 114 -2.88 -21.09 9.37
CA VAL A 114 -4.21 -20.53 9.16
C VAL A 114 -4.17 -19.00 9.23
N TYR A 115 -3.44 -18.45 10.18
CA TYR A 115 -3.21 -17.01 10.33
C TYR A 115 -2.65 -16.37 9.03
N GLU A 116 -1.57 -16.95 8.47
CA GLU A 116 -0.96 -16.42 7.25
C GLU A 116 -1.89 -16.56 6.04
N ALA A 117 -2.64 -17.67 5.92
CA ALA A 117 -3.62 -17.85 4.84
C ALA A 117 -4.73 -16.80 4.91
N LEU A 118 -5.23 -16.48 6.11
CA LEU A 118 -6.21 -15.42 6.34
C LEU A 118 -5.68 -14.07 5.89
N LEU A 119 -4.48 -13.68 6.33
CA LEU A 119 -3.88 -12.39 5.96
C LEU A 119 -3.59 -12.27 4.47
N GLN A 120 -3.17 -13.35 3.80
CA GLN A 120 -3.01 -13.36 2.35
C GLN A 120 -4.35 -13.12 1.64
N ARG A 121 -5.42 -13.76 2.10
CA ARG A 121 -6.75 -13.57 1.52
C ARG A 121 -7.30 -12.17 1.79
N VAL A 122 -7.11 -11.62 2.99
CA VAL A 122 -7.44 -10.23 3.35
C VAL A 122 -6.79 -9.24 2.37
N SER A 123 -5.51 -9.44 2.08
CA SER A 123 -4.79 -8.59 1.12
C SER A 123 -5.36 -8.68 -0.30
N ALA A 124 -5.77 -9.88 -0.74
CA ALA A 124 -6.33 -10.12 -2.06
C ALA A 124 -7.73 -9.49 -2.25
N LEU A 125 -8.53 -9.39 -1.17
CA LEU A 125 -9.91 -8.87 -1.22
C LEU A 125 -10.01 -7.34 -1.15
N ARG A 126 -8.92 -6.64 -1.02
CA ARG A 126 -8.89 -5.20 -0.74
C ARG A 126 -9.77 -4.32 -1.64
N HIS A 127 -9.99 -4.73 -2.89
CA HIS A 127 -10.76 -3.97 -3.87
C HIS A 127 -12.06 -4.64 -4.30
N ASP A 128 -12.27 -5.90 -3.91
CA ASP A 128 -13.36 -6.72 -4.43
C ASP A 128 -14.50 -6.85 -3.42
N ASP A 129 -14.20 -7.14 -2.15
CA ASP A 129 -15.20 -7.36 -1.10
C ASP A 129 -14.71 -6.83 0.27
N PRO A 130 -14.98 -5.54 0.59
CA PRO A 130 -14.59 -4.95 1.86
C PRO A 130 -15.20 -5.63 3.10
N GLN A 131 -16.42 -6.15 3.00
CA GLN A 131 -17.10 -6.80 4.12
C GLN A 131 -16.46 -8.15 4.45
N GLU A 132 -16.18 -8.94 3.42
CA GLU A 132 -15.46 -10.20 3.59
C GLU A 132 -14.03 -9.96 4.07
N MET A 133 -13.36 -8.90 3.60
CA MET A 133 -12.05 -8.47 4.08
C MET A 133 -12.06 -8.23 5.60
N VAL A 134 -13.05 -7.50 6.14
CA VAL A 134 -13.20 -7.26 7.58
C VAL A 134 -13.46 -8.57 8.33
N ARG A 135 -14.34 -9.42 7.81
CA ARG A 135 -14.64 -10.72 8.44
C ARG A 135 -13.39 -11.58 8.60
N LEU A 136 -12.60 -11.71 7.54
CA LEU A 136 -11.36 -12.50 7.56
C LEU A 136 -10.25 -11.86 8.42
N ALA A 137 -10.14 -10.54 8.41
CA ALA A 137 -9.19 -9.83 9.26
C ALA A 137 -9.51 -10.01 10.75
N ARG A 138 -10.79 -9.98 11.15
CA ARG A 138 -11.23 -10.31 12.52
C ARG A 138 -10.89 -11.75 12.91
N MET A 139 -11.05 -12.68 11.99
CA MET A 139 -10.64 -14.07 12.22
C MET A 139 -9.13 -14.19 12.41
N ALA A 140 -8.33 -13.48 11.59
CA ALA A 140 -6.87 -13.46 11.74
C ALA A 140 -6.43 -12.89 13.10
N ALA A 141 -7.07 -11.81 13.58
CA ALA A 141 -6.82 -11.25 14.90
C ALA A 141 -7.17 -12.25 16.01
N ALA A 142 -8.34 -12.89 15.93
CA ALA A 142 -8.75 -13.91 16.90
C ALA A 142 -7.83 -15.14 16.91
N VAL A 143 -7.27 -15.54 15.77
CA VAL A 143 -6.26 -16.60 15.70
C VAL A 143 -4.95 -16.14 16.34
N ALA A 144 -4.49 -14.92 16.03
CA ALA A 144 -3.28 -14.35 16.62
C ALA A 144 -3.34 -14.28 18.15
N ASP A 145 -4.51 -13.94 18.71
CA ASP A 145 -4.73 -13.85 20.16
C ASP A 145 -4.69 -15.23 20.88
N ARG A 146 -4.87 -16.31 20.12
CA ARG A 146 -4.82 -17.70 20.64
C ARG A 146 -3.50 -18.41 20.39
N LEU A 147 -2.55 -17.79 19.67
CA LEU A 147 -1.24 -18.40 19.43
C LEU A 147 -0.51 -18.65 20.75
N ASP A 148 0.00 -19.88 20.91
CA ASP A 148 0.67 -20.29 22.16
C ASP A 148 2.06 -19.65 22.29
N PRO A 149 2.29 -18.78 23.29
CA PRO A 149 3.59 -18.19 23.52
C PRO A 149 4.68 -19.20 23.89
N ALA A 150 4.31 -20.38 24.39
CA ALA A 150 5.28 -21.44 24.67
C ALA A 150 5.84 -22.06 23.37
N VAL A 151 5.08 -21.99 22.26
CA VAL A 151 5.49 -22.49 20.94
C VAL A 151 6.25 -21.41 20.16
N TYR A 152 5.76 -20.19 20.13
CA TYR A 152 6.26 -19.13 19.26
C TYR A 152 7.12 -18.08 19.98
N GLY A 153 7.06 -18.02 21.30
CA GLY A 153 7.69 -16.98 22.11
C GLY A 153 6.80 -15.74 22.30
N ASN A 154 6.82 -15.15 23.51
CA ASN A 154 5.94 -14.02 23.86
C ASN A 154 6.06 -12.83 22.90
N ARG A 155 7.29 -12.47 22.52
CA ARG A 155 7.54 -11.32 21.63
C ARG A 155 7.07 -11.55 20.20
N GLN A 156 7.27 -12.77 19.68
CA GLN A 156 6.81 -13.13 18.35
C GLN A 156 5.28 -13.18 18.27
N VAL A 157 4.61 -13.69 19.33
CA VAL A 157 3.15 -13.67 19.42
C VAL A 157 2.65 -12.23 19.42
N ALA A 158 3.30 -11.32 20.14
CA ALA A 158 2.96 -9.91 20.11
C ALA A 158 3.12 -9.30 18.69
N ASP A 159 4.17 -9.67 17.95
CA ASP A 159 4.31 -9.22 16.56
C ASP A 159 3.19 -9.74 15.65
N PHE A 160 2.77 -11.01 15.81
CA PHE A 160 1.65 -11.57 15.04
C PHE A 160 0.34 -10.87 15.38
N GLN A 161 0.08 -10.61 16.66
CA GLN A 161 -1.08 -9.86 17.12
C GLN A 161 -1.08 -8.44 16.56
N ALA A 162 0.01 -7.69 16.72
CA ALA A 162 0.14 -6.33 16.21
C ALA A 162 -0.12 -6.27 14.70
N ARG A 163 0.45 -7.21 13.93
CA ARG A 163 0.21 -7.31 12.49
C ARG A 163 -1.27 -7.58 12.16
N ALA A 164 -1.89 -8.54 12.84
CA ALA A 164 -3.30 -8.89 12.61
C ALA A 164 -4.23 -7.73 12.91
N TRP A 165 -4.03 -7.05 14.04
CA TRP A 165 -4.82 -5.88 14.42
C TRP A 165 -4.60 -4.70 13.47
N GLY A 166 -3.37 -4.48 12.98
CA GLY A 166 -3.10 -3.47 11.95
C GLY A 166 -3.80 -3.77 10.62
N GLU A 167 -3.81 -5.03 10.18
CA GLU A 167 -4.55 -5.43 8.96
C GLU A 167 -6.07 -5.35 9.18
N LEU A 168 -6.57 -5.61 10.38
CA LEU A 168 -7.97 -5.37 10.74
C LEU A 168 -8.30 -3.88 10.69
N GLY A 169 -7.46 -3.02 11.25
CA GLY A 169 -7.61 -1.57 11.16
C GLY A 169 -7.69 -1.10 9.70
N ASN A 170 -6.84 -1.63 8.82
CA ASN A 170 -6.90 -1.32 7.40
C ASN A 170 -8.17 -1.87 6.72
N ALA A 171 -8.64 -3.05 7.08
CA ALA A 171 -9.88 -3.61 6.54
C ALA A 171 -11.10 -2.77 6.95
N LEU A 172 -11.17 -2.36 8.22
CA LEU A 172 -12.21 -1.47 8.75
C LEU A 172 -12.20 -0.10 8.04
N ARG A 173 -11.01 0.48 7.81
CA ARG A 173 -10.87 1.70 7.02
C ARG A 173 -11.42 1.54 5.60
N VAL A 174 -11.13 0.42 4.94
CA VAL A 174 -11.61 0.15 3.57
C VAL A 174 -13.14 -0.02 3.53
N SER A 175 -13.74 -0.52 4.61
CA SER A 175 -15.19 -0.64 4.76
C SER A 175 -15.87 0.62 5.35
N ASP A 176 -15.13 1.72 5.47
CA ASP A 176 -15.58 3.03 5.97
C ASP A 176 -15.98 3.08 7.45
N ASP A 177 -15.58 2.08 8.25
CA ASP A 177 -15.71 2.11 9.71
C ASP A 177 -14.44 2.73 10.35
N LEU A 178 -14.31 4.06 10.20
CA LEU A 178 -13.09 4.78 10.56
C LEU A 178 -12.87 4.82 12.09
N TRP A 179 -13.94 4.78 12.88
CA TRP A 179 -13.83 4.74 14.33
C TRP A 179 -13.27 3.40 14.82
N ALA A 180 -13.84 2.30 14.36
CA ALA A 180 -13.33 0.97 14.70
C ALA A 180 -11.91 0.74 14.15
N ALA A 181 -11.58 1.33 12.99
CA ALA A 181 -10.23 1.29 12.44
C ALA A 181 -9.22 1.98 13.37
N GLU A 182 -9.54 3.14 13.95
CA GLU A 182 -8.67 3.85 14.88
C GLU A 182 -8.40 3.01 16.14
N GLN A 183 -9.44 2.42 16.74
CA GLN A 183 -9.32 1.51 17.89
C GLN A 183 -8.44 0.29 17.58
N ALA A 184 -8.57 -0.28 16.38
CA ALA A 184 -7.75 -1.41 15.98
C ALA A 184 -6.27 -1.04 15.82
N PHE A 185 -5.96 0.16 15.29
CA PHE A 185 -4.59 0.64 15.21
C PHE A 185 -4.00 1.00 16.58
N GLU A 186 -4.76 1.63 17.47
CA GLU A 186 -4.32 1.87 18.85
C GLU A 186 -3.92 0.56 19.53
N HIS A 187 -4.77 -0.45 19.45
CA HIS A 187 -4.45 -1.77 19.98
C HIS A 187 -3.22 -2.41 19.31
N ALA A 188 -3.09 -2.28 17.98
CA ALA A 188 -1.94 -2.81 17.27
C ALA A 188 -0.61 -2.19 17.74
N PHE A 189 -0.59 -0.87 17.99
CA PHE A 189 0.60 -0.18 18.51
C PHE A 189 0.90 -0.56 19.97
N ASP A 190 -0.11 -0.66 20.85
CA ASP A 190 0.06 -1.10 22.22
C ASP A 190 0.67 -2.51 22.33
N VAL A 191 0.28 -3.40 21.41
CA VAL A 191 0.82 -4.76 21.34
C VAL A 191 2.23 -4.76 20.76
N LEU A 192 2.50 -3.92 19.75
CA LEU A 192 3.81 -3.81 19.08
C LEU A 192 4.93 -3.46 20.08
N GLU A 193 4.66 -2.63 21.08
CA GLU A 193 5.63 -2.27 22.13
C GLU A 193 6.18 -3.48 22.88
N ARG A 194 5.39 -4.56 22.98
CA ARG A 194 5.76 -5.83 23.62
C ARG A 194 6.43 -6.82 22.66
N GLY A 195 6.56 -6.45 21.39
CA GLY A 195 7.08 -7.27 20.31
C GLY A 195 8.58 -7.41 20.28
N THR A 196 9.09 -7.93 19.15
CA THR A 196 10.53 -8.16 18.94
C THR A 196 11.30 -6.88 18.62
N GLY A 197 10.64 -5.78 18.32
CA GLY A 197 11.24 -4.57 17.73
C GLY A 197 11.48 -4.72 16.22
N SER A 198 10.64 -5.47 15.52
CA SER A 198 10.73 -5.66 14.07
C SER A 198 10.47 -4.36 13.32
N ALA A 199 11.54 -3.75 12.80
CA ALA A 199 11.44 -2.51 12.02
C ALA A 199 10.50 -2.67 10.80
N SER A 200 10.47 -3.84 10.17
CA SER A 200 9.59 -4.08 9.02
C SER A 200 8.10 -4.10 9.40
N LEU A 201 7.77 -4.61 10.58
CA LEU A 201 6.40 -4.58 11.10
C LEU A 201 5.99 -3.17 11.52
N GLU A 202 6.86 -2.44 12.20
CA GLU A 202 6.66 -1.06 12.60
C GLU A 202 6.37 -0.16 11.40
N VAL A 203 7.22 -0.24 10.37
CA VAL A 203 7.02 0.48 9.09
C VAL A 203 5.68 0.12 8.44
N ARG A 204 5.32 -1.17 8.44
CA ARG A 204 4.04 -1.63 7.89
C ARG A 204 2.85 -1.02 8.62
N LEU A 205 2.87 -1.02 9.95
CA LEU A 205 1.78 -0.45 10.76
C LEU A 205 1.66 1.06 10.55
N HIS A 206 2.76 1.79 10.54
CA HIS A 206 2.76 3.23 10.26
C HIS A 206 2.26 3.55 8.85
N ASP A 207 2.62 2.75 7.83
CA ASP A 207 2.13 2.94 6.46
C ASP A 207 0.61 2.72 6.34
N LEU A 208 0.08 1.71 7.05
CA LEU A 208 -1.37 1.45 7.10
C LEU A 208 -2.10 2.54 7.90
N HIS A 209 -1.57 2.95 9.05
CA HIS A 209 -2.14 4.01 9.87
C HIS A 209 -2.13 5.36 9.15
N ALA A 210 -1.06 5.69 8.42
CA ALA A 210 -1.04 6.88 7.56
C ALA A 210 -2.18 6.86 6.53
N SER A 211 -2.60 5.67 6.06
CA SER A 211 -3.75 5.55 5.17
C SER A 211 -5.08 5.86 5.89
N LEU A 212 -5.22 5.47 7.17
CA LEU A 212 -6.37 5.87 7.98
C LEU A 212 -6.41 7.38 8.19
N LEU A 213 -5.30 7.96 8.62
CA LEU A 213 -5.19 9.41 8.84
C LEU A 213 -5.53 10.21 7.57
N GLY A 214 -5.08 9.72 6.41
CA GLY A 214 -5.43 10.32 5.11
C GLY A 214 -6.92 10.20 4.78
N THR A 215 -7.56 9.05 5.09
CA THR A 215 -9.01 8.86 4.92
C THR A 215 -9.81 9.77 5.86
N GLN A 216 -9.35 9.93 7.11
CA GLN A 216 -9.92 10.86 8.10
C GLN A 216 -9.62 12.34 7.81
N ARG A 217 -8.92 12.66 6.71
CA ARG A 217 -8.45 14.01 6.34
C ARG A 217 -7.54 14.68 7.38
N ARG A 218 -6.96 13.93 8.30
CA ARG A 218 -5.96 14.38 9.27
C ARG A 218 -4.59 14.48 8.56
N PHE A 219 -4.53 15.28 7.49
CA PHE A 219 -3.43 15.29 6.53
C PHE A 219 -2.07 15.60 7.16
N GLN A 220 -2.00 16.53 8.12
CA GLN A 220 -0.72 16.87 8.76
C GLN A 220 -0.11 15.66 9.48
N LEU A 221 -0.95 14.87 10.17
CA LEU A 221 -0.50 13.64 10.83
C LEU A 221 -0.15 12.55 9.81
N ALA A 222 -0.94 12.45 8.71
CA ALA A 222 -0.63 11.54 7.63
C ALA A 222 0.73 11.86 6.96
N PHE A 223 1.01 13.16 6.71
CA PHE A 223 2.30 13.58 6.15
C PHE A 223 3.47 13.22 7.07
N PHE A 224 3.33 13.51 8.37
CA PHE A 224 4.34 13.14 9.35
C PHE A 224 4.59 11.61 9.36
N ALA A 225 3.54 10.81 9.45
CA ALA A 225 3.66 9.35 9.44
C ALA A 225 4.31 8.83 8.14
N LEU A 226 3.94 9.39 6.97
CA LEU A 226 4.53 9.01 5.69
C LEU A 226 6.01 9.43 5.57
N ASP A 227 6.41 10.56 6.16
CA ASP A 227 7.81 10.98 6.18
C ASP A 227 8.66 10.02 7.02
N VAL A 228 8.17 9.58 8.19
CA VAL A 228 8.82 8.55 9.01
C VAL A 228 8.96 7.24 8.22
N VAL A 229 7.88 6.77 7.60
CA VAL A 229 7.88 5.53 6.78
C VAL A 229 8.85 5.65 5.61
N ARG A 230 8.87 6.80 4.90
CA ARG A 230 9.81 7.07 3.82
C ARG A 230 11.27 6.94 4.27
N ASP A 231 11.59 7.54 5.42
CA ASP A 231 12.97 7.58 5.92
C ASP A 231 13.43 6.19 6.36
N LEU A 232 12.57 5.39 6.99
CA LEU A 232 12.83 4.00 7.34
C LEU A 232 13.07 3.12 6.09
N TYR A 233 12.26 3.29 5.03
CA TYR A 233 12.51 2.57 3.77
C TYR A 233 13.79 3.04 3.07
N ARG A 234 14.13 4.33 3.19
CA ARG A 234 15.40 4.87 2.66
C ARG A 234 16.61 4.28 3.38
N GLU A 235 16.56 4.16 4.70
CA GLU A 235 17.61 3.50 5.50
C GLU A 235 17.74 2.02 5.17
N ALA A 236 16.62 1.35 4.88
CA ALA A 236 16.60 -0.04 4.43
C ALA A 236 17.07 -0.23 2.97
N GLY A 237 17.27 0.85 2.20
CA GLY A 237 17.67 0.80 0.80
C GLY A 237 16.55 0.39 -0.17
N ASP A 238 15.28 0.31 0.28
CA ASP A 238 14.14 -0.02 -0.59
C ASP A 238 13.60 1.22 -1.33
N VAL A 239 14.28 1.58 -2.42
CA VAL A 239 13.95 2.73 -3.26
C VAL A 239 12.51 2.63 -3.82
N HIS A 240 12.06 1.42 -4.18
CA HIS A 240 10.70 1.22 -4.69
C HIS A 240 9.65 1.52 -3.62
N ALA A 241 9.85 1.07 -2.38
CA ALA A 241 8.95 1.37 -1.28
C ALA A 241 8.93 2.88 -0.94
N VAL A 242 10.07 3.57 -1.02
CA VAL A 242 10.14 5.04 -0.94
C VAL A 242 9.24 5.69 -1.98
N GLY A 243 9.34 5.25 -3.25
CA GLY A 243 8.50 5.76 -4.34
C GLY A 243 7.01 5.57 -4.07
N ARG A 244 6.61 4.39 -3.57
CA ARG A 244 5.22 4.09 -3.19
C ARG A 244 4.69 5.03 -2.10
N VAL A 245 5.49 5.31 -1.08
CA VAL A 245 5.15 6.26 0.00
C VAL A 245 4.99 7.68 -0.53
N LEU A 246 5.90 8.13 -1.41
CA LEU A 246 5.83 9.46 -2.02
C LEU A 246 4.58 9.63 -2.90
N ILE A 247 4.20 8.61 -3.68
CA ILE A 247 2.98 8.63 -4.50
C ILE A 247 1.73 8.74 -3.60
N LYS A 248 1.70 8.03 -2.47
CA LYS A 248 0.62 8.14 -1.47
C LYS A 248 0.59 9.55 -0.86
N LYS A 249 1.73 10.09 -0.46
CA LYS A 249 1.85 11.45 0.08
C LYS A 249 1.35 12.49 -0.92
N ALA A 250 1.73 12.35 -2.18
CA ALA A 250 1.27 13.24 -3.25
C ALA A 250 -0.25 13.23 -3.41
N ALA A 251 -0.90 12.06 -3.30
CA ALA A 251 -2.35 11.99 -3.34
C ALA A 251 -3.01 12.75 -2.18
N TYR A 252 -2.46 12.66 -0.97
CA TYR A 252 -2.99 13.40 0.18
C TYR A 252 -2.70 14.90 0.11
N LEU A 253 -1.55 15.31 -0.44
CA LEU A 253 -1.27 16.72 -0.74
C LEU A 253 -2.30 17.28 -1.72
N TYR A 254 -2.62 16.53 -2.76
CA TYR A 254 -3.66 16.91 -3.72
C TYR A 254 -5.04 17.05 -3.05
N TYR A 255 -5.45 16.08 -2.23
CA TYR A 255 -6.71 16.14 -1.49
C TYR A 255 -6.75 17.28 -0.45
N ASN A 256 -5.58 17.76 -0.03
CA ASN A 256 -5.43 18.93 0.84
C ASN A 256 -5.31 20.27 0.06
N GLY A 257 -5.53 20.25 -1.25
CA GLY A 257 -5.48 21.45 -2.10
C GLY A 257 -4.05 21.92 -2.50
N GLN A 258 -3.02 21.15 -2.16
CA GLN A 258 -1.61 21.48 -2.40
C GLN A 258 -1.12 20.86 -3.73
N SER A 259 -1.75 21.22 -4.85
CA SER A 259 -1.52 20.56 -6.15
C SER A 259 -0.09 20.72 -6.68
N GLU A 260 0.57 21.87 -6.47
CA GLU A 260 1.96 22.07 -6.90
C GLU A 260 2.94 21.19 -6.12
N GLU A 261 2.77 21.07 -4.80
CA GLU A 261 3.59 20.20 -3.97
C GLU A 261 3.32 18.73 -4.29
N ALA A 262 2.04 18.36 -4.52
CA ALA A 262 1.65 17.03 -4.97
C ALA A 262 2.34 16.66 -6.29
N LEU A 263 2.43 17.60 -7.24
CA LEU A 263 3.10 17.40 -8.52
C LEU A 263 4.60 17.08 -8.33
N GLN A 264 5.29 17.84 -7.47
CA GLN A 264 6.72 17.65 -7.17
C GLN A 264 6.96 16.29 -6.50
N VAL A 265 6.24 16.01 -5.41
CA VAL A 265 6.39 14.77 -4.64
C VAL A 265 6.04 13.53 -5.48
N ASN A 266 5.02 13.63 -6.34
CA ASN A 266 4.67 12.53 -7.25
C ASN A 266 5.75 12.30 -8.34
N ALA A 267 6.44 13.35 -8.80
CA ALA A 267 7.54 13.20 -9.75
C ALA A 267 8.73 12.45 -9.12
N GLU A 268 9.06 12.76 -7.87
CA GLU A 268 10.08 12.02 -7.11
C GLU A 268 9.67 10.55 -6.90
N GLY A 269 8.40 10.32 -6.55
CA GLY A 269 7.85 8.98 -6.40
C GLY A 269 7.94 8.17 -7.70
N LEU A 270 7.55 8.75 -8.83
CA LEU A 270 7.64 8.12 -10.16
C LEU A 270 9.09 7.75 -10.54
N ALA A 271 10.06 8.59 -10.21
CA ALA A 271 11.47 8.31 -10.46
C ALA A 271 12.03 7.15 -9.62
N SER A 272 11.37 6.83 -8.50
CA SER A 272 11.76 5.78 -7.56
C SER A 272 11.05 4.44 -7.79
N ILE A 273 9.97 4.42 -8.58
CA ILE A 273 9.20 3.19 -8.85
C ILE A 273 9.88 2.34 -9.92
N ASP A 274 10.02 1.06 -9.60
CA ASP A 274 10.33 0.03 -10.60
C ASP A 274 9.04 -0.40 -11.31
N GLU A 275 8.87 0.04 -12.56
CA GLU A 275 7.70 -0.25 -13.39
C GLU A 275 7.53 -1.74 -13.68
N ALA A 276 8.63 -2.51 -13.78
CA ALA A 276 8.56 -3.94 -14.01
C ALA A 276 8.04 -4.70 -12.78
N ARG A 277 8.34 -4.19 -11.58
CA ARG A 277 7.88 -4.75 -10.31
C ARG A 277 6.42 -4.41 -10.02
N ASP A 278 5.99 -3.18 -10.32
CA ASP A 278 4.62 -2.70 -10.03
C ASP A 278 4.11 -1.78 -11.17
N PRO A 279 3.66 -2.38 -12.28
CA PRO A 279 3.15 -1.62 -13.43
C PRO A 279 1.86 -0.85 -13.12
N GLU A 280 1.02 -1.35 -12.21
CA GLU A 280 -0.24 -0.70 -11.84
C GLU A 280 0.00 0.57 -11.04
N LEU A 281 0.90 0.53 -10.06
CA LEU A 281 1.30 1.71 -9.30
C LEU A 281 1.98 2.75 -10.20
N SER A 282 2.87 2.30 -11.09
CA SER A 282 3.54 3.17 -12.05
C SER A 282 2.53 3.88 -12.97
N PHE A 283 1.51 3.16 -13.45
CA PHE A 283 0.43 3.76 -14.25
C PHE A 283 -0.44 4.71 -13.41
N THR A 284 -0.74 4.36 -12.19
CA THR A 284 -1.51 5.21 -11.26
C THR A 284 -0.76 6.52 -10.98
N ALA A 285 0.53 6.45 -10.70
CA ALA A 285 1.37 7.63 -10.48
C ALA A 285 1.46 8.51 -11.73
N PHE A 286 1.58 7.91 -12.92
CA PHE A 286 1.53 8.62 -14.20
C PHE A 286 0.19 9.34 -14.39
N LYS A 287 -0.93 8.66 -14.16
CA LYS A 287 -2.27 9.26 -14.22
C LYS A 287 -2.40 10.43 -13.23
N ASN A 288 -1.97 10.24 -12.00
CA ASN A 288 -2.01 11.28 -10.97
C ASN A 288 -1.16 12.50 -11.36
N HIS A 289 0.01 12.26 -11.96
CA HIS A 289 0.87 13.35 -12.45
C HIS A 289 0.17 14.20 -13.52
N LEU A 290 -0.56 13.57 -14.45
CA LEU A 290 -1.37 14.30 -15.43
C LEU A 290 -2.49 15.12 -14.76
N VAL A 291 -3.17 14.55 -13.75
CA VAL A 291 -4.19 15.27 -12.97
C VAL A 291 -3.58 16.51 -12.32
N TYR A 292 -2.47 16.36 -11.62
CA TYR A 292 -1.82 17.48 -10.90
C TYR A 292 -1.33 18.56 -11.86
N LEU A 293 -0.80 18.20 -13.03
CA LEU A 293 -0.45 19.19 -14.08
C LEU A 293 -1.68 19.97 -14.56
N VAL A 294 -2.83 19.31 -14.71
CA VAL A 294 -4.08 19.96 -15.11
C VAL A 294 -4.57 20.91 -14.02
N GLU A 295 -4.55 20.49 -12.74
CA GLU A 295 -4.93 21.35 -11.60
C GLU A 295 -4.01 22.57 -11.45
N CYS A 296 -2.72 22.42 -11.77
CA CYS A 296 -1.76 23.54 -11.81
C CYS A 296 -1.83 24.36 -13.12
N SER A 297 -2.84 24.14 -13.97
CA SER A 297 -3.01 24.81 -15.27
C SER A 297 -1.82 24.63 -16.22
N ARG A 298 -0.98 23.61 -16.02
CA ARG A 298 0.21 23.30 -16.86
C ARG A 298 -0.17 22.43 -18.05
N PHE A 299 -1.19 22.81 -18.80
CA PHE A 299 -1.82 22.01 -19.87
C PHE A 299 -0.86 21.61 -20.99
N ARG A 300 0.07 22.51 -21.37
CA ARG A 300 1.08 22.22 -22.43
C ARG A 300 2.03 21.10 -21.99
N GLU A 301 2.38 21.04 -20.70
CA GLU A 301 3.23 19.99 -20.16
C GLU A 301 2.47 18.68 -20.06
N ALA A 302 1.25 18.73 -19.59
CA ALA A 302 0.36 17.55 -19.55
C ALA A 302 0.17 16.95 -20.95
N LYS A 303 -0.05 17.78 -21.99
CA LYS A 303 -0.17 17.32 -23.39
C LYS A 303 1.11 16.65 -23.88
N ARG A 304 2.29 17.22 -23.59
CA ARG A 304 3.59 16.62 -23.94
C ARG A 304 3.83 15.29 -23.22
N LEU A 305 3.52 15.23 -21.91
CA LEU A 305 3.67 14.03 -21.11
C LEU A 305 2.77 12.90 -21.63
N LEU A 306 1.51 13.21 -21.91
CA LEU A 306 0.53 12.26 -22.49
C LEU A 306 1.01 11.73 -23.85
N PHE A 307 1.48 12.59 -24.72
CA PHE A 307 1.99 12.19 -26.03
C PHE A 307 3.19 11.24 -25.93
N ARG A 308 4.16 11.54 -25.05
CA ARG A 308 5.33 10.68 -24.83
C ARG A 308 4.96 9.29 -24.31
N ASN A 309 3.88 9.19 -23.53
CA ASN A 309 3.42 7.95 -22.87
C ASN A 309 2.21 7.31 -23.57
N ARG A 310 1.91 7.67 -24.82
CA ARG A 310 0.74 7.14 -25.55
C ARG A 310 0.70 5.61 -25.61
N HIS A 311 1.86 4.95 -25.69
CA HIS A 311 1.98 3.49 -25.70
C HIS A 311 1.44 2.86 -24.42
N ARG A 312 1.73 3.46 -23.24
CA ARG A 312 1.21 3.02 -21.95
C ARG A 312 -0.32 3.14 -21.89
N VAL A 313 -0.86 4.23 -22.43
CA VAL A 313 -2.31 4.45 -22.47
C VAL A 313 -2.99 3.43 -23.39
N GLN A 314 -2.38 3.11 -24.54
CA GLN A 314 -2.90 2.11 -25.47
C GLN A 314 -2.89 0.69 -24.87
N ALA A 315 -1.88 0.35 -24.07
CA ALA A 315 -1.75 -0.93 -23.40
C ALA A 315 -2.70 -1.07 -22.19
N ALA A 316 -3.20 0.04 -21.65
CA ALA A 316 -4.07 0.03 -20.48
C ALA A 316 -5.45 -0.61 -20.78
N SER A 317 -6.06 -1.24 -19.79
CA SER A 317 -7.42 -1.75 -19.85
C SER A 317 -8.45 -0.62 -20.06
N ARG A 318 -9.69 -0.98 -20.38
CA ARG A 318 -10.73 -0.04 -20.82
C ARG A 318 -10.95 1.13 -19.86
N ILE A 319 -11.15 0.85 -18.56
CA ILE A 319 -11.50 1.90 -17.59
C ILE A 319 -10.33 2.87 -17.32
N PRO A 320 -9.10 2.43 -17.02
CA PRO A 320 -7.94 3.32 -16.94
C PRO A 320 -7.75 4.18 -18.19
N ARG A 321 -7.96 3.62 -19.37
CA ARG A 321 -7.86 4.35 -20.66
C ARG A 321 -8.91 5.45 -20.76
N LEU A 322 -10.17 5.18 -20.38
CA LEU A 322 -11.24 6.19 -20.34
C LEU A 322 -10.92 7.32 -19.35
N LYS A 323 -10.36 6.99 -18.17
CA LYS A 323 -9.92 8.00 -17.20
C LYS A 323 -8.82 8.91 -17.77
N ILE A 324 -7.84 8.36 -18.48
CA ILE A 324 -6.82 9.18 -19.17
C ILE A 324 -7.44 10.01 -20.29
N ARG A 325 -8.37 9.44 -21.06
CA ARG A 325 -9.09 10.16 -22.12
C ARG A 325 -9.88 11.35 -21.56
N TRP A 326 -10.47 11.18 -20.38
CA TRP A 326 -11.13 12.27 -19.66
C TRP A 326 -10.14 13.40 -19.29
N ILE A 327 -8.96 13.06 -18.75
CA ILE A 327 -7.90 14.03 -18.46
C ILE A 327 -7.46 14.73 -19.75
N GLU A 328 -7.38 14.02 -20.88
CA GLU A 328 -7.08 14.62 -22.18
C GLU A 328 -8.12 15.65 -22.61
N GLY A 329 -9.42 15.40 -22.38
CA GLY A 329 -10.50 16.38 -22.57
C GLY A 329 -10.26 17.66 -21.76
N ARG A 330 -9.87 17.53 -20.50
CA ARG A 330 -9.53 18.67 -19.62
C ARG A 330 -8.28 19.43 -20.09
N ILE A 331 -7.27 18.73 -20.59
CA ILE A 331 -6.08 19.34 -21.21
C ILE A 331 -6.48 20.16 -22.44
N ARG A 332 -7.33 19.61 -23.31
CA ARG A 332 -7.84 20.31 -24.51
C ARG A 332 -8.65 21.54 -24.15
N TYR A 333 -9.53 21.42 -23.15
CA TYR A 333 -10.30 22.56 -22.63
C TYR A 333 -9.37 23.68 -22.14
N GLY A 334 -8.36 23.37 -21.32
CA GLY A 334 -7.40 24.36 -20.85
C GLY A 334 -6.48 24.95 -21.93
N LEU A 335 -6.38 24.28 -23.09
CA LEU A 335 -5.69 24.80 -24.26
C LEU A 335 -6.61 25.55 -25.25
N GLU A 336 -7.85 25.78 -24.88
CA GLU A 336 -8.88 26.42 -25.72
C GLU A 336 -9.24 25.62 -27.00
N GLU A 337 -8.92 24.32 -27.04
CA GLU A 337 -9.27 23.42 -28.13
C GLU A 337 -10.72 22.92 -27.95
N LEU A 338 -11.70 23.86 -27.86
CA LEU A 338 -13.06 23.61 -27.35
C LEU A 338 -13.80 22.52 -28.11
N ALA A 339 -13.81 22.54 -29.47
CA ALA A 339 -14.51 21.52 -30.24
C ALA A 339 -13.93 20.11 -30.04
N SER A 340 -12.60 20.01 -29.87
CA SER A 340 -11.93 18.73 -29.58
C SER A 340 -12.17 18.28 -28.14
N ALA A 341 -12.27 19.21 -27.19
CA ALA A 341 -12.58 18.92 -25.80
C ALA A 341 -14.01 18.36 -25.66
N GLU A 342 -14.99 19.01 -26.32
CA GLU A 342 -16.38 18.56 -26.35
C GLU A 342 -16.50 17.13 -26.89
N ALA A 343 -15.94 16.87 -28.06
CA ALA A 343 -15.99 15.54 -28.67
C ALA A 343 -15.35 14.49 -27.74
N THR A 344 -14.27 14.85 -27.04
CA THR A 344 -13.61 13.95 -26.09
C THR A 344 -14.48 13.68 -24.86
N PHE A 345 -15.12 14.70 -24.28
CA PHE A 345 -15.99 14.49 -23.11
C PHE A 345 -17.24 13.68 -23.44
N LEU A 346 -17.84 13.88 -24.63
CA LEU A 346 -18.98 13.07 -25.07
C LEU A 346 -18.59 11.62 -25.34
N GLU A 347 -17.42 11.37 -25.94
CA GLU A 347 -16.84 10.02 -26.09
C GLU A 347 -16.64 9.34 -24.74
N VAL A 348 -16.06 10.05 -23.77
CA VAL A 348 -15.80 9.54 -22.41
C VAL A 348 -17.10 9.27 -21.65
N LYS A 349 -18.09 10.18 -21.74
CA LYS A 349 -19.44 10.00 -21.20
C LYS A 349 -20.02 8.67 -21.67
N ALA A 350 -20.09 8.47 -23.00
CA ALA A 350 -20.63 7.24 -23.58
C ALA A 350 -19.86 5.99 -23.10
N GLY A 351 -18.53 6.06 -23.06
CA GLY A 351 -17.70 4.96 -22.58
C GLY A 351 -17.93 4.61 -21.10
N PHE A 352 -18.20 5.58 -20.24
CA PHE A 352 -18.54 5.34 -18.83
C PHE A 352 -19.96 4.81 -18.67
N GLU A 353 -20.93 5.28 -19.48
CA GLU A 353 -22.30 4.74 -19.52
C GLU A 353 -22.30 3.25 -19.88
N GLU A 354 -21.59 2.88 -20.94
CA GLU A 354 -21.43 1.48 -21.35
C GLU A 354 -20.73 0.60 -20.29
N ALA A 355 -19.86 1.21 -19.47
CA ALA A 355 -19.18 0.53 -18.37
C ALA A 355 -19.99 0.49 -17.08
N GLY A 356 -21.22 1.06 -17.03
CA GLY A 356 -22.05 1.14 -15.83
C GLY A 356 -21.54 2.13 -14.77
N LEU A 357 -20.62 3.03 -15.12
CA LEU A 357 -20.01 4.00 -14.21
C LEU A 357 -20.80 5.34 -14.25
N GLY A 358 -22.03 5.31 -13.75
CA GLY A 358 -23.00 6.42 -13.85
C GLY A 358 -22.47 7.73 -13.27
N PHE A 359 -21.82 7.71 -12.11
CA PHE A 359 -21.25 8.92 -11.50
C PHE A 359 -20.18 9.57 -12.41
N ALA A 360 -19.25 8.79 -12.94
CA ALA A 360 -18.21 9.31 -13.84
C ALA A 360 -18.81 9.82 -15.18
N ALA A 361 -19.83 9.13 -15.70
CA ALA A 361 -20.55 9.57 -16.89
C ALA A 361 -21.26 10.93 -16.66
N ALA A 362 -21.90 11.12 -15.51
CA ALA A 362 -22.54 12.36 -15.15
C ALA A 362 -21.52 13.53 -15.01
N LEU A 363 -20.37 13.29 -14.38
CA LEU A 363 -19.30 14.30 -14.30
C LEU A 363 -18.75 14.66 -15.70
N ALA A 364 -18.53 13.66 -16.58
CA ALA A 364 -18.10 13.91 -17.95
C ALA A 364 -19.17 14.71 -18.74
N SER A 365 -20.47 14.50 -18.46
CA SER A 365 -21.57 15.28 -19.04
C SER A 365 -21.47 16.75 -18.63
N LEU A 366 -21.18 17.03 -17.36
CA LEU A 366 -21.01 18.40 -16.86
C LEU A 366 -19.77 19.08 -17.47
N ASP A 367 -18.67 18.35 -17.69
CA ASP A 367 -17.51 18.88 -18.40
C ASP A 367 -17.85 19.23 -19.86
N ALA A 368 -18.67 18.40 -20.54
CA ALA A 368 -19.16 18.72 -21.89
C ALA A 368 -20.10 19.93 -21.87
N ALA A 369 -20.99 20.03 -20.88
CA ALA A 369 -21.88 21.20 -20.71
C ALA A 369 -21.06 22.49 -20.51
N LEU A 370 -19.99 22.44 -19.73
CA LEU A 370 -19.10 23.59 -19.56
C LEU A 370 -18.51 24.05 -20.89
N VAL A 371 -18.06 23.11 -21.74
CA VAL A 371 -17.56 23.45 -23.09
C VAL A 371 -18.66 24.06 -23.95
N GLN A 372 -19.89 23.53 -23.92
CA GLN A 372 -21.03 24.05 -24.70
C GLN A 372 -21.40 25.46 -24.26
N MET A 373 -21.35 25.76 -22.95
CA MET A 373 -21.52 27.13 -22.45
C MET A 373 -20.44 28.08 -23.01
N ARG A 374 -19.19 27.62 -23.12
CA ARG A 374 -18.09 28.40 -23.72
C ARG A 374 -18.26 28.59 -25.24
N LEU A 375 -18.99 27.72 -25.89
CA LEU A 375 -19.32 27.77 -27.33
C LEU A 375 -20.65 28.52 -27.60
N ASP A 376 -21.24 29.16 -26.58
CA ASP A 376 -22.52 29.86 -26.66
C ASP A 376 -23.67 28.96 -27.11
N ARG A 377 -23.73 27.74 -26.55
CA ARG A 377 -24.78 26.73 -26.81
C ARG A 377 -25.48 26.29 -25.51
N PRO A 378 -26.19 27.20 -24.83
CA PRO A 378 -26.79 26.93 -23.52
C PRO A 378 -27.88 25.85 -23.55
N GLY A 379 -28.67 25.73 -24.62
CA GLY A 379 -29.70 24.71 -24.73
C GLY A 379 -29.16 23.29 -24.77
N GLU A 380 -27.99 23.07 -25.42
CA GLU A 380 -27.32 21.76 -25.40
C GLU A 380 -26.72 21.46 -24.02
N ALA A 381 -26.14 22.48 -23.37
CA ALA A 381 -25.61 22.37 -22.00
C ALA A 381 -26.71 22.02 -20.99
N GLU A 382 -27.90 22.61 -21.09
CA GLU A 382 -29.06 22.32 -20.24
C GLU A 382 -29.46 20.84 -20.31
N ALA A 383 -29.50 20.27 -21.51
CA ALA A 383 -29.84 18.86 -21.68
C ALA A 383 -28.81 17.92 -20.97
N LEU A 384 -27.51 18.23 -21.06
CA LEU A 384 -26.47 17.47 -20.36
C LEU A 384 -26.55 17.61 -18.84
N VAL A 385 -26.80 18.82 -18.32
CA VAL A 385 -26.96 19.08 -16.89
C VAL A 385 -28.18 18.36 -16.33
N SER A 386 -29.33 18.42 -17.06
CA SER A 386 -30.54 17.73 -16.66
C SER A 386 -30.37 16.21 -16.58
N GLY A 387 -29.66 15.64 -17.56
CA GLY A 387 -29.30 14.22 -17.57
C GLY A 387 -28.37 13.84 -16.39
N ALA A 388 -27.36 14.65 -16.12
CA ALA A 388 -26.46 14.44 -14.99
C ALA A 388 -27.21 14.52 -13.64
N ALA A 389 -28.09 15.50 -13.48
CA ALA A 389 -28.92 15.65 -12.27
C ALA A 389 -29.79 14.42 -12.01
N ALA A 390 -30.39 13.84 -13.05
CA ALA A 390 -31.18 12.62 -12.92
C ALA A 390 -30.32 11.42 -12.45
N VAL A 391 -29.12 11.27 -13.00
CA VAL A 391 -28.19 10.21 -12.59
C VAL A 391 -27.74 10.40 -11.13
N PHE A 392 -27.34 11.59 -10.73
CA PHE A 392 -26.93 11.87 -9.35
C PHE A 392 -28.06 11.65 -8.34
N THR A 393 -29.28 12.00 -8.72
CA THR A 393 -30.48 11.74 -7.90
C THR A 393 -30.69 10.23 -7.73
N ALA A 394 -30.59 9.46 -8.81
CA ALA A 394 -30.78 8.01 -8.77
C ALA A 394 -29.68 7.28 -7.97
N LEU A 395 -28.45 7.81 -7.99
CA LEU A 395 -27.33 7.27 -7.22
C LEU A 395 -27.36 7.66 -5.74
N GLY A 396 -28.21 8.61 -5.32
CA GLY A 396 -28.30 9.05 -3.94
C GLY A 396 -27.00 9.69 -3.43
N ILE A 397 -26.34 10.50 -4.26
CA ILE A 397 -25.08 11.15 -3.87
C ILE A 397 -25.29 12.08 -2.66
N HIS A 398 -24.20 12.49 -2.04
CA HIS A 398 -24.21 13.39 -0.89
C HIS A 398 -25.14 14.58 -1.09
N ARG A 399 -25.96 14.90 -0.07
CA ARG A 399 -27.05 15.89 -0.14
C ARG A 399 -26.60 17.24 -0.68
N GLU A 400 -25.44 17.72 -0.28
CA GLU A 400 -24.91 19.03 -0.67
C GLU A 400 -24.46 19.03 -2.14
N ALA A 401 -23.83 17.93 -2.59
CA ALA A 401 -23.46 17.74 -3.99
C ALA A 401 -24.70 17.70 -4.89
N LEU A 402 -25.75 17.00 -4.46
CA LEU A 402 -27.02 16.99 -5.18
C LEU A 402 -27.67 18.39 -5.22
N SER A 403 -27.63 19.11 -4.11
CA SER A 403 -28.15 20.48 -4.03
C SER A 403 -27.45 21.43 -4.99
N ALA A 404 -26.13 21.34 -5.14
CA ALA A 404 -25.34 22.13 -6.08
C ALA A 404 -25.75 21.85 -7.55
N VAL A 405 -25.96 20.57 -7.89
CA VAL A 405 -26.42 20.18 -9.24
C VAL A 405 -27.85 20.66 -9.51
N MET A 406 -28.74 20.58 -8.52
CA MET A 406 -30.12 21.03 -8.66
C MET A 406 -30.20 22.54 -8.83
N LEU A 407 -29.36 23.31 -8.14
CA LEU A 407 -29.22 24.75 -8.34
C LEU A 407 -28.73 25.10 -9.75
N LEU A 408 -27.73 24.36 -10.23
CA LEU A 408 -27.24 24.52 -11.59
C LEU A 408 -28.37 24.28 -12.60
N LYS A 409 -29.14 23.21 -12.44
CA LYS A 409 -30.28 22.89 -13.29
C LYS A 409 -31.31 24.00 -13.26
N GLU A 410 -31.69 24.51 -12.07
CA GLU A 410 -32.63 25.61 -11.90
C GLU A 410 -32.11 26.89 -12.59
N ALA A 411 -30.81 27.17 -12.52
CA ALA A 411 -30.23 28.33 -13.22
C ALA A 411 -30.38 28.23 -14.74
N PHE A 412 -30.26 27.02 -15.32
CA PHE A 412 -30.57 26.80 -16.74
C PHE A 412 -32.02 27.00 -17.06
N GLU A 413 -32.95 26.44 -16.28
CA GLU A 413 -34.40 26.63 -16.46
C GLU A 413 -34.81 28.10 -16.40
N ARG A 414 -34.15 28.90 -15.56
CA ARG A 414 -34.36 30.35 -15.45
C ARG A 414 -33.54 31.19 -16.43
N GLN A 415 -32.77 30.58 -17.32
CA GLN A 415 -31.87 31.26 -18.24
C GLN A 415 -30.83 32.18 -17.58
N THR A 416 -30.43 31.85 -16.36
CA THR A 416 -29.44 32.61 -15.57
C THR A 416 -28.10 31.84 -15.46
N ALA A 417 -27.99 30.68 -16.07
CA ALA A 417 -26.79 29.85 -16.02
C ALA A 417 -25.62 30.54 -16.72
N THR A 418 -24.44 30.50 -16.09
CA THR A 418 -23.17 30.99 -16.66
C THR A 418 -22.14 29.89 -16.72
N ALA A 419 -21.18 30.00 -17.61
CA ALA A 419 -20.05 29.06 -17.67
C ALA A 419 -19.32 28.96 -16.32
N ARG A 420 -19.19 30.07 -15.61
CA ARG A 420 -18.57 30.10 -14.25
C ARG A 420 -19.38 29.31 -13.24
N LEU A 421 -20.71 29.34 -13.30
CA LEU A 421 -21.55 28.54 -12.41
C LEU A 421 -21.37 27.03 -12.67
N VAL A 422 -21.34 26.63 -13.96
CA VAL A 422 -21.06 25.24 -14.34
C VAL A 422 -19.68 24.80 -13.85
N GLU A 423 -18.64 25.60 -14.10
CA GLU A 423 -17.27 25.33 -13.68
C GLU A 423 -17.15 25.15 -12.17
N ARG A 424 -17.74 26.04 -11.39
CA ARG A 424 -17.77 25.98 -9.93
C ARG A 424 -18.48 24.72 -9.42
N THR A 425 -19.62 24.37 -10.02
CA THR A 425 -20.36 23.14 -9.65
C THR A 425 -19.56 21.90 -9.97
N VAL A 426 -18.92 21.83 -11.13
CA VAL A 426 -18.04 20.69 -11.51
C VAL A 426 -16.83 20.57 -10.58
N ALA A 427 -16.19 21.68 -10.22
CA ALA A 427 -15.07 21.69 -9.28
C ALA A 427 -15.50 21.16 -7.90
N PHE A 428 -16.64 21.63 -7.38
CA PHE A 428 -17.19 21.17 -6.12
C PHE A 428 -17.55 19.68 -6.12
N LEU A 429 -18.18 19.17 -7.19
CA LEU A 429 -18.52 17.74 -7.29
C LEU A 429 -17.28 16.84 -7.30
N ARG A 430 -16.19 17.29 -7.92
CA ARG A 430 -14.91 16.57 -7.86
C ARG A 430 -14.26 16.61 -6.49
N GLU A 431 -14.37 17.74 -5.81
CA GLU A 431 -13.89 17.87 -4.45
C GLU A 431 -14.71 17.00 -3.50
N SER A 432 -16.04 17.05 -3.57
CA SER A 432 -16.94 16.29 -2.71
C SER A 432 -16.83 14.77 -2.85
N GLU A 433 -16.37 14.26 -4.00
CA GLU A 433 -16.07 12.82 -4.18
C GLU A 433 -15.00 12.35 -3.18
N ASN A 434 -14.04 13.20 -2.85
CA ASN A 434 -12.93 12.89 -1.96
C ASN A 434 -13.00 13.67 -0.63
N ASN A 435 -13.95 14.57 -0.46
CA ASN A 435 -14.13 15.44 0.69
C ASN A 435 -15.61 15.55 1.09
N PRO A 436 -16.11 14.66 1.97
CA PRO A 436 -17.49 14.72 2.44
C PRO A 436 -17.85 15.99 3.19
N GLU A 437 -16.84 16.73 3.70
CA GLU A 437 -17.03 18.00 4.42
C GLU A 437 -16.92 19.23 3.51
N ALA A 438 -16.71 19.03 2.18
CA ALA A 438 -16.70 20.13 1.24
C ALA A 438 -18.05 20.85 1.25
N CYS A 439 -18.03 22.18 1.36
CA CYS A 439 -19.20 23.02 1.35
C CYS A 439 -19.31 23.77 0.03
N TYR A 440 -20.50 23.72 -0.58
CA TYR A 440 -20.78 24.49 -1.79
C TYR A 440 -21.07 25.96 -1.43
N ASP A 441 -20.36 26.87 -2.07
CA ASP A 441 -20.68 28.30 -1.94
C ASP A 441 -21.91 28.64 -2.79
N PHE A 442 -23.08 28.76 -2.15
CA PHE A 442 -24.35 29.05 -2.78
C PHE A 442 -24.52 30.53 -3.18
N ARG A 443 -23.56 31.41 -2.92
CA ARG A 443 -23.67 32.81 -3.31
C ARG A 443 -23.64 32.91 -4.85
N VAL A 444 -24.78 33.39 -5.38
CA VAL A 444 -24.93 33.76 -6.80
C VAL A 444 -24.35 35.18 -6.93
N GLU A 445 -23.27 35.32 -7.71
CA GLU A 445 -22.75 36.64 -8.11
C GLU A 445 -23.54 37.19 -9.29
#